data_e8ee23f9075d45e2ac3849a035b7c31c
#
_entry.id   e8ee23f9075d45e2ac3849a035b7c31c
#
_cell.length_a   1.000
_cell.length_b   1.000
_cell.length_c   1.000
_cell.angle_alpha   90.00
_cell.angle_beta   90.00
_cell.angle_gamma   90.00
#
_symmetry.space_group_name_H-M   'P 1'
#
loop_
_entity.id
_entity.type
_entity.pdbx_description
1 polymer ?
#
loop_
_entity_poly.entity_id
_entity_poly.type
_entity_poly.pdbx_seq_one_letter_code
_entity_poly.pdbx_strand_id
1 'polypeptide(L)'
;ITAPFGKFTLVAGRNGNGKSVLLDAIKYALYGDTVFNKSTENKGSRTVTSYTRGLLDATAGSYMRPVDKVPNVYTHIVLEMHEKELDRYFILGTVIETNSGNGFVTQRYVIEGKRLSELEHTYVEGSSLLVYSASQLQKKYGFKLMSVTEGLGKFMQRTGLRLNEGQLAAFRRKLRSVMSYDPDAKIDQFIRECVLEEKKVDFSKLIETKNNIDTLTGTFEAIDGEINELENILSLFDESKRKDNIIFADDVKIAYRKFLKYQEQM
;
A
#
# COMPACT_ATOMS: atom_id res chain seq x y z
N ILE A 1 -24.09 8.02 -2.78
CA ILE A 1 -24.24 7.30 -4.07
C ILE A 1 -23.48 5.99 -3.95
N THR A 2 -24.16 4.88 -4.17
CA THR A 2 -23.54 3.55 -4.25
C THR A 2 -23.68 3.06 -5.69
N ALA A 3 -22.58 2.69 -6.31
CA ALA A 3 -22.56 2.21 -7.68
C ALA A 3 -21.69 0.96 -7.79
N PRO A 4 -22.21 -0.17 -8.30
CA PRO A 4 -21.39 -1.33 -8.60
C PRO A 4 -20.63 -1.09 -9.90
N PHE A 5 -19.34 -1.43 -9.91
CA PHE A 5 -18.51 -1.41 -11.10
C PHE A 5 -18.29 -2.84 -11.61
N GLY A 6 -18.62 -3.07 -12.87
CA GLY A 6 -18.31 -4.31 -13.56
C GLY A 6 -16.96 -4.25 -14.29
N LYS A 7 -16.69 -5.26 -15.08
CA LYS A 7 -15.50 -5.30 -15.95
C LYS A 7 -15.47 -4.10 -16.92
N PHE A 8 -16.65 -3.73 -17.40
CA PHE A 8 -16.90 -2.50 -18.17
C PHE A 8 -18.08 -1.78 -17.53
N THR A 9 -17.93 -0.49 -17.25
CA THR A 9 -18.97 0.34 -16.66
C THR A 9 -19.10 1.62 -17.43
N LEU A 10 -20.29 1.89 -17.98
CA LEU A 10 -20.62 3.14 -18.65
C LEU A 10 -21.31 4.09 -17.68
N VAL A 11 -20.72 5.27 -17.47
CA VAL A 11 -21.31 6.35 -16.67
C VAL A 11 -21.90 7.38 -17.60
N ALA A 12 -23.21 7.36 -17.79
CA ALA A 12 -23.94 8.27 -18.66
C ALA A 12 -24.82 9.25 -17.85
N GLY A 13 -25.07 10.42 -18.41
CA GLY A 13 -25.93 11.43 -17.79
C GLY A 13 -25.75 12.79 -18.46
N ARG A 14 -26.66 13.74 -18.16
CA ARG A 14 -26.59 15.11 -18.68
C ARG A 14 -25.34 15.85 -18.15
N ASN A 15 -24.93 16.90 -18.83
CA ASN A 15 -23.85 17.77 -18.35
C ASN A 15 -24.25 18.37 -16.99
N GLY A 16 -23.26 18.52 -16.09
CA GLY A 16 -23.52 18.97 -14.71
C GLY A 16 -23.90 17.86 -13.71
N ASN A 17 -24.28 16.65 -14.14
CA ASN A 17 -24.74 15.58 -13.25
C ASN A 17 -23.60 14.85 -12.48
N GLY A 18 -22.41 15.39 -12.44
CA GLY A 18 -21.34 14.88 -11.58
C GLY A 18 -20.57 13.67 -12.11
N LYS A 19 -20.69 13.31 -13.40
CA LYS A 19 -19.92 12.19 -13.99
C LYS A 19 -18.41 12.31 -13.76
N SER A 20 -17.85 13.48 -14.06
CA SER A 20 -16.42 13.77 -13.84
C SER A 20 -16.05 13.79 -12.35
N VAL A 21 -16.98 14.20 -11.49
CA VAL A 21 -16.77 14.20 -10.02
C VAL A 21 -16.56 12.79 -9.50
N LEU A 22 -17.30 11.81 -10.00
CA LEU A 22 -17.14 10.41 -9.62
C LEU A 22 -15.74 9.88 -9.98
N LEU A 23 -15.29 10.18 -11.21
CA LEU A 23 -13.95 9.76 -11.64
C LEU A 23 -12.83 10.49 -10.88
N ASP A 24 -13.00 11.78 -10.60
CA ASP A 24 -12.06 12.55 -9.79
C ASP A 24 -12.00 12.03 -8.34
N ALA A 25 -13.14 11.63 -7.75
CA ALA A 25 -13.20 11.02 -6.44
C ALA A 25 -12.43 9.70 -6.40
N ILE A 26 -12.60 8.83 -7.39
CA ILE A 26 -11.88 7.55 -7.50
C ILE A 26 -10.37 7.79 -7.65
N LYS A 27 -9.95 8.72 -8.52
CA LYS A 27 -8.53 9.07 -8.68
C LYS A 27 -7.93 9.60 -7.39
N TYR A 28 -8.65 10.47 -6.70
CA TYR A 28 -8.19 11.01 -5.44
C TYR A 28 -8.06 9.93 -4.35
N ALA A 29 -9.04 9.05 -4.25
CA ALA A 29 -9.04 7.99 -3.26
C ALA A 29 -7.90 6.99 -3.51
N LEU A 30 -7.77 6.47 -4.74
CA LEU A 30 -6.80 5.42 -5.05
C LEU A 30 -5.37 5.91 -5.22
N TYR A 31 -5.19 7.08 -5.82
CA TYR A 31 -3.88 7.54 -6.27
C TYR A 31 -3.46 8.89 -5.68
N GLY A 32 -4.30 9.53 -4.89
CA GLY A 32 -4.04 10.85 -4.30
C GLY A 32 -3.87 11.93 -5.35
N ASP A 33 -4.51 11.80 -6.52
CA ASP A 33 -4.42 12.81 -7.57
C ASP A 33 -5.31 14.01 -7.23
N THR A 34 -4.70 15.17 -7.03
CA THR A 34 -5.37 16.43 -6.70
C THR A 34 -5.65 17.30 -7.92
N VAL A 35 -5.25 16.86 -9.09
CA VAL A 35 -5.56 17.56 -10.34
C VAL A 35 -6.91 17.10 -10.87
N PHE A 36 -7.92 17.90 -10.62
CA PHE A 36 -9.30 17.62 -11.02
C PHE A 36 -9.61 18.15 -12.42
N ASN A 37 -10.61 17.56 -13.06
CA ASN A 37 -11.07 18.00 -14.37
C ASN A 37 -11.58 19.45 -14.29
N LYS A 38 -11.20 20.25 -15.29
CA LYS A 38 -11.71 21.62 -15.44
C LYS A 38 -13.19 21.56 -15.78
N SER A 39 -13.99 22.42 -15.16
CA SER A 39 -15.36 22.63 -15.58
C SER A 39 -15.36 23.41 -16.90
N THR A 40 -16.16 23.00 -17.86
CA THR A 40 -16.41 23.76 -19.10
C THR A 40 -17.15 25.07 -18.82
N GLU A 41 -17.91 25.12 -17.73
CA GLU A 41 -18.76 26.29 -17.38
C GLU A 41 -18.09 27.24 -16.39
N ASN A 42 -17.17 26.75 -15.57
CA ASN A 42 -16.48 27.56 -14.55
C ASN A 42 -14.96 27.52 -14.79
N LYS A 43 -14.37 28.62 -15.20
CA LYS A 43 -12.92 28.79 -15.47
C LYS A 43 -12.03 28.66 -14.25
N GLY A 44 -12.58 28.38 -13.05
CA GLY A 44 -11.85 28.19 -11.81
C GLY A 44 -11.26 26.76 -11.68
N SER A 45 -10.07 26.66 -11.08
CA SER A 45 -9.49 25.35 -10.74
C SER A 45 -10.33 24.70 -9.65
N ARG A 46 -10.79 23.48 -9.89
CA ARG A 46 -11.46 22.66 -8.87
C ARG A 46 -10.43 22.20 -7.84
N THR A 47 -10.78 22.35 -6.56
CA THR A 47 -9.96 21.95 -5.43
C THR A 47 -10.69 20.90 -4.59
N VAL A 48 -9.99 20.24 -3.67
CA VAL A 48 -10.61 19.32 -2.71
C VAL A 48 -11.74 20.02 -1.95
N THR A 49 -11.51 21.24 -1.48
CA THR A 49 -12.52 22.05 -0.76
C THR A 49 -13.73 22.36 -1.65
N SER A 50 -13.52 22.71 -2.93
CA SER A 50 -14.63 23.00 -3.84
C SER A 50 -15.50 21.78 -4.11
N TYR A 51 -14.91 20.58 -4.14
CA TYR A 51 -15.67 19.34 -4.27
C TYR A 51 -16.43 18.96 -3.00
N THR A 52 -15.77 19.02 -1.85
CA THR A 52 -16.39 18.61 -0.56
C THR A 52 -17.51 19.55 -0.15
N ARG A 53 -17.36 20.86 -0.35
CA ARG A 53 -18.39 21.85 -0.06
C ARG A 53 -19.44 22.02 -1.17
N GLY A 54 -19.13 21.55 -2.39
CA GLY A 54 -20.00 21.70 -3.56
C GLY A 54 -20.02 23.14 -4.06
N LEU A 55 -19.05 23.50 -4.92
CA LEU A 55 -18.94 24.83 -5.51
C LEU A 55 -20.13 25.08 -6.46
N LEU A 56 -20.91 26.11 -6.20
CA LEU A 56 -22.04 26.57 -7.03
C LEU A 56 -21.58 27.60 -8.06
N ASP A 57 -20.86 28.62 -7.60
CA ASP A 57 -20.34 29.68 -8.43
C ASP A 57 -18.90 30.01 -8.02
N ALA A 58 -17.98 29.82 -8.96
CA ALA A 58 -16.56 30.09 -8.74
C ALA A 58 -16.27 31.60 -8.63
N THR A 59 -17.04 32.42 -9.30
CA THR A 59 -16.85 33.88 -9.30
C THR A 59 -17.33 34.51 -8.00
N ALA A 60 -18.47 34.05 -7.51
CA ALA A 60 -19.02 34.48 -6.21
C ALA A 60 -18.46 33.72 -5.00
N GLY A 61 -17.68 32.66 -5.21
CA GLY A 61 -17.17 31.81 -4.13
C GLY A 61 -18.27 31.13 -3.31
N SER A 62 -19.43 30.89 -3.94
CA SER A 62 -20.58 30.32 -3.22
C SER A 62 -20.57 28.79 -3.25
N TYR A 63 -20.96 28.19 -2.11
CA TYR A 63 -20.97 26.75 -1.91
C TYR A 63 -22.34 26.22 -1.51
N MET A 64 -22.67 24.99 -1.91
CA MET A 64 -23.86 24.28 -1.41
C MET A 64 -23.87 24.13 0.12
N ARG A 65 -22.66 23.97 0.70
CA ARG A 65 -22.41 23.89 2.14
C ARG A 65 -21.53 25.06 2.58
N PRO A 66 -22.12 26.28 2.72
CA PRO A 66 -21.36 27.46 3.09
C PRO A 66 -20.89 27.33 4.57
N VAL A 67 -19.74 27.95 4.86
CA VAL A 67 -19.02 27.81 6.14
C VAL A 67 -19.87 28.30 7.32
N ASP A 68 -20.64 29.36 7.14
CA ASP A 68 -21.52 29.96 8.14
C ASP A 68 -22.64 29.00 8.60
N LYS A 69 -23.12 28.13 7.70
CA LYS A 69 -24.19 27.16 8.00
C LYS A 69 -23.63 25.76 8.36
N VAL A 70 -22.54 25.35 7.71
CA VAL A 70 -21.93 24.04 7.89
C VAL A 70 -20.42 24.21 8.09
N PRO A 71 -19.97 24.49 9.32
CA PRO A 71 -18.55 24.73 9.60
C PRO A 71 -17.63 23.57 9.18
N ASN A 72 -18.02 22.34 9.48
CA ASN A 72 -17.27 21.14 9.14
C ASN A 72 -18.06 20.25 8.17
N VAL A 73 -17.39 19.82 7.11
CA VAL A 73 -17.97 18.91 6.11
C VAL A 73 -17.15 17.63 6.10
N TYR A 74 -17.82 16.50 6.26
CA TYR A 74 -17.23 15.17 6.19
C TYR A 74 -17.61 14.51 4.85
N THR A 75 -16.63 14.05 4.12
CA THR A 75 -16.83 13.37 2.82
C THR A 75 -16.14 12.03 2.83
N HIS A 76 -16.88 10.97 2.56
CA HIS A 76 -16.36 9.61 2.47
C HIS A 76 -16.32 9.17 1.01
N ILE A 77 -15.18 8.64 0.58
CA ILE A 77 -15.01 7.94 -0.67
C ILE A 77 -14.58 6.52 -0.29
N VAL A 78 -15.46 5.57 -0.54
CA VAL A 78 -15.29 4.19 -0.07
C VAL A 78 -15.41 3.25 -1.25
N LEU A 79 -14.43 2.39 -1.41
CA LEU A 79 -14.32 1.42 -2.48
C LEU A 79 -14.30 0.01 -1.88
N GLU A 80 -15.33 -0.78 -2.19
CA GLU A 80 -15.32 -2.22 -1.92
C GLU A 80 -14.55 -2.92 -3.04
N MET A 81 -13.59 -3.71 -2.68
CA MET A 81 -12.75 -4.50 -3.57
C MET A 81 -12.98 -5.99 -3.33
N HIS A 82 -12.98 -6.77 -4.39
CA HIS A 82 -13.09 -8.23 -4.33
C HIS A 82 -11.83 -8.87 -4.93
N GLU A 83 -11.07 -9.55 -4.11
CA GLU A 83 -9.92 -10.36 -4.49
C GLU A 83 -10.40 -11.76 -4.90
N LYS A 84 -10.56 -11.96 -6.20
CA LYS A 84 -11.22 -13.14 -6.75
C LYS A 84 -10.51 -14.46 -6.47
N GLU A 85 -9.16 -14.44 -6.44
CA GLU A 85 -8.35 -15.64 -6.22
C GLU A 85 -8.54 -16.22 -4.80
N LEU A 86 -8.74 -15.34 -3.82
CA LEU A 86 -8.92 -15.72 -2.42
C LEU A 86 -10.36 -15.61 -1.95
N ASP A 87 -11.28 -15.21 -2.83
CA ASP A 87 -12.68 -14.89 -2.54
C ASP A 87 -12.84 -13.99 -1.28
N ARG A 88 -12.02 -12.94 -1.20
CA ARG A 88 -11.99 -12.03 -0.07
C ARG A 88 -12.42 -10.65 -0.47
N TYR A 89 -13.19 -10.02 0.41
CA TYR A 89 -13.56 -8.62 0.28
C TYR A 89 -12.71 -7.76 1.19
N PHE A 90 -12.39 -6.58 0.73
CA PHE A 90 -11.77 -5.55 1.56
C PHE A 90 -12.25 -4.17 1.12
N ILE A 91 -12.16 -3.22 2.03
CA ILE A 91 -12.65 -1.85 1.83
C ILE A 91 -11.49 -0.90 1.91
N LEU A 92 -11.38 -0.04 0.91
CA LEU A 92 -10.48 1.10 0.88
C LEU A 92 -11.29 2.37 1.12
N GLY A 93 -11.11 2.99 2.28
CA GLY A 93 -11.84 4.20 2.65
C GLY A 93 -10.94 5.43 2.70
N THR A 94 -11.44 6.54 2.18
CA THR A 94 -10.83 7.87 2.28
C THR A 94 -11.84 8.81 2.87
N VAL A 95 -11.48 9.47 3.97
CA VAL A 95 -12.30 10.49 4.64
C VAL A 95 -11.64 11.83 4.46
N ILE A 96 -12.39 12.81 4.00
CA ILE A 96 -11.97 14.20 3.87
C ILE A 96 -12.79 15.03 4.85
N GLU A 97 -12.12 15.65 5.78
CA GLU A 97 -12.71 16.59 6.74
C GLU A 97 -12.33 18.00 6.33
N THR A 98 -13.29 18.79 5.90
CA THR A 98 -13.09 20.19 5.50
C THR A 98 -13.60 21.10 6.61
N ASN A 99 -12.71 21.94 7.14
CA ASN A 99 -13.00 22.82 8.27
C ASN A 99 -13.49 24.21 7.84
N SER A 100 -13.84 25.05 8.84
CA SER A 100 -14.31 26.41 8.64
C SER A 100 -13.29 27.37 8.02
N GLY A 101 -11.99 27.07 8.13
CA GLY A 101 -10.91 27.86 7.53
C GLY A 101 -10.58 27.48 6.09
N ASN A 102 -11.46 26.76 5.39
CA ASN A 102 -11.24 26.22 4.05
C ASN A 102 -10.02 25.25 3.93
N GLY A 103 -9.43 24.87 5.06
CA GLY A 103 -8.49 23.78 5.12
C GLY A 103 -9.19 22.43 5.10
N PHE A 104 -8.44 21.38 4.77
CA PHE A 104 -8.95 20.02 4.82
C PHE A 104 -7.90 19.06 5.35
N VAL A 105 -8.37 18.01 6.00
CA VAL A 105 -7.57 16.87 6.43
C VAL A 105 -8.07 15.63 5.71
N THR A 106 -7.16 14.82 5.19
CA THR A 106 -7.51 13.55 4.55
C THR A 106 -6.89 12.42 5.34
N GLN A 107 -7.72 11.47 5.69
CA GLN A 107 -7.33 10.24 6.36
C GLN A 107 -7.80 9.04 5.55
N ARG A 108 -7.06 7.94 5.63
CA ARG A 108 -7.37 6.70 4.92
C ARG A 108 -7.47 5.54 5.88
N TYR A 109 -8.22 4.52 5.49
CA TYR A 109 -8.34 3.28 6.23
C TYR A 109 -8.53 2.09 5.30
N VAL A 110 -8.18 0.91 5.79
CA VAL A 110 -8.44 -0.38 5.14
C VAL A 110 -9.19 -1.25 6.14
N ILE A 111 -10.25 -1.89 5.68
CA ILE A 111 -11.00 -2.86 6.47
C ILE A 111 -10.99 -4.17 5.69
N GLU A 112 -10.45 -5.21 6.29
CA GLU A 112 -10.36 -6.54 5.71
C GLU A 112 -11.60 -7.38 6.06
N GLY A 113 -12.04 -8.22 5.13
CA GLY A 113 -13.10 -9.23 5.35
C GLY A 113 -14.50 -8.66 5.55
N LYS A 114 -14.73 -7.37 5.28
CA LYS A 114 -16.05 -6.75 5.37
C LYS A 114 -16.57 -6.27 4.02
N ARG A 115 -17.89 -6.25 3.90
CA ARG A 115 -18.63 -5.68 2.76
C ARG A 115 -19.03 -4.24 3.06
N LEU A 116 -19.21 -3.44 2.01
CA LEU A 116 -19.69 -2.07 2.14
C LEU A 116 -21.09 -2.00 2.78
N SER A 117 -21.92 -3.00 2.57
CA SER A 117 -23.26 -3.14 3.17
C SER A 117 -23.23 -3.29 4.69
N GLU A 118 -22.11 -3.66 5.28
CA GLU A 118 -21.91 -3.82 6.72
C GLU A 118 -21.42 -2.52 7.40
N LEU A 119 -21.15 -1.48 6.60
CA LEU A 119 -20.63 -0.21 7.08
C LEU A 119 -21.66 0.90 6.91
N GLU A 120 -22.02 1.50 8.02
CA GLU A 120 -22.85 2.72 8.04
C GLU A 120 -21.94 3.94 8.13
N HIS A 121 -22.00 4.80 7.12
CA HIS A 121 -21.21 6.04 7.04
C HIS A 121 -22.03 7.26 7.48
N THR A 122 -23.32 7.08 7.71
CA THR A 122 -24.27 8.11 8.12
C THR A 122 -25.06 7.68 9.34
N TYR A 123 -25.57 8.66 10.07
CA TYR A 123 -26.47 8.43 11.18
C TYR A 123 -27.54 9.53 11.20
N VAL A 124 -28.65 9.26 11.88
CA VAL A 124 -29.75 10.20 12.01
C VAL A 124 -29.68 10.85 13.40
N GLU A 125 -29.71 12.16 13.44
CA GLU A 125 -29.81 12.95 14.68
C GLU A 125 -30.97 13.92 14.53
N GLY A 126 -32.03 13.67 15.30
CA GLY A 126 -33.29 14.36 15.12
C GLY A 126 -33.91 14.14 13.74
N SER A 127 -34.09 15.19 12.96
CA SER A 127 -34.57 15.13 11.57
C SER A 127 -33.44 15.18 10.52
N SER A 128 -32.18 15.22 10.93
CA SER A 128 -31.04 15.43 10.05
C SER A 128 -30.27 14.15 9.86
N LEU A 129 -29.92 13.85 8.59
CA LEU A 129 -29.00 12.80 8.23
C LEU A 129 -27.58 13.38 8.25
N LEU A 130 -26.75 12.90 9.16
CA LEU A 130 -25.39 13.34 9.37
C LEU A 130 -24.39 12.27 8.90
N VAL A 131 -23.18 12.71 8.59
CA VAL A 131 -22.06 11.86 8.17
C VAL A 131 -21.08 11.71 9.33
N TYR A 132 -20.64 10.49 9.61
CA TYR A 132 -19.63 10.25 10.64
C TYR A 132 -18.31 10.94 10.32
N SER A 133 -17.65 11.51 11.31
CA SER A 133 -16.24 11.90 11.20
C SER A 133 -15.34 10.66 11.12
N ALA A 134 -14.08 10.83 10.72
CA ALA A 134 -13.10 9.75 10.68
C ALA A 134 -12.94 9.08 12.05
N SER A 135 -12.86 9.88 13.12
CA SER A 135 -12.71 9.42 14.50
C SER A 135 -13.92 8.64 15.01
N GLN A 136 -15.13 9.09 14.67
CA GLN A 136 -16.37 8.38 15.03
C GLN A 136 -16.46 7.03 14.32
N LEU A 137 -16.13 7.01 13.02
CA LEU A 137 -16.14 5.78 12.24
C LEU A 137 -15.07 4.78 12.73
N GLN A 138 -13.89 5.28 13.10
CA GLN A 138 -12.83 4.47 13.72
C GLN A 138 -13.29 3.82 15.02
N LYS A 139 -13.92 4.61 15.90
CA LYS A 139 -14.46 4.08 17.17
C LYS A 139 -15.53 3.01 16.96
N LYS A 140 -16.36 3.19 15.92
CA LYS A 140 -17.45 2.26 15.61
C LYS A 140 -16.97 0.92 15.07
N TYR A 141 -15.94 0.93 14.23
CA TYR A 141 -15.52 -0.26 13.49
C TYR A 141 -14.11 -0.77 13.82
N GLY A 142 -13.34 -0.06 14.65
CA GLY A 142 -12.08 -0.53 15.21
C GLY A 142 -10.90 -0.58 14.23
N PHE A 143 -10.95 0.10 13.08
CA PHE A 143 -9.85 0.13 12.12
C PHE A 143 -8.81 1.22 12.46
N LYS A 144 -7.63 1.10 11.86
CA LYS A 144 -6.56 2.11 12.00
C LYS A 144 -6.74 3.22 10.96
N LEU A 145 -6.77 4.47 11.43
CA LEU A 145 -6.64 5.64 10.55
C LEU A 145 -5.17 5.84 10.17
N MET A 146 -4.94 6.12 8.90
CA MET A 146 -3.63 6.32 8.31
C MET A 146 -3.53 7.73 7.72
N SER A 147 -2.30 8.26 7.69
CA SER A 147 -1.99 9.50 6.97
C SER A 147 -2.20 9.33 5.45
N VAL A 148 -2.14 10.45 4.71
CA VAL A 148 -2.26 10.42 3.25
C VAL A 148 -1.22 9.51 2.62
N THR A 149 0.05 9.63 3.00
CA THR A 149 1.16 8.87 2.42
C THR A 149 1.11 7.39 2.81
N GLU A 150 0.92 7.10 4.11
CA GLU A 150 0.80 5.74 4.61
C GLU A 150 -0.39 5.01 3.96
N GLY A 151 -1.54 5.68 3.90
CA GLY A 151 -2.75 5.13 3.31
C GLY A 151 -2.62 4.88 1.81
N LEU A 152 -2.01 5.79 1.04
CA LEU A 152 -1.75 5.56 -0.38
C LEU A 152 -0.81 4.37 -0.60
N GLY A 153 0.25 4.25 0.17
CA GLY A 153 1.15 3.10 0.12
C GLY A 153 0.42 1.79 0.38
N LYS A 154 -0.46 1.77 1.40
CA LYS A 154 -1.27 0.61 1.72
C LYS A 154 -2.29 0.28 0.62
N PHE A 155 -2.94 1.29 0.04
CA PHE A 155 -3.88 1.11 -1.07
C PHE A 155 -3.18 0.54 -2.31
N MET A 156 -2.01 1.08 -2.68
CA MET A 156 -1.22 0.56 -3.80
C MET A 156 -0.77 -0.88 -3.55
N GLN A 157 -0.36 -1.21 -2.32
CA GLN A 157 0.00 -2.58 -1.96
C GLN A 157 -1.19 -3.53 -2.13
N ARG A 158 -2.39 -3.15 -1.65
CA ARG A 158 -3.59 -3.99 -1.71
C ARG A 158 -4.15 -4.15 -3.12
N THR A 159 -4.01 -3.14 -3.96
CA THR A 159 -4.43 -3.19 -5.38
C THR A 159 -3.38 -3.83 -6.30
N GLY A 160 -2.25 -4.28 -5.76
CA GLY A 160 -1.16 -4.87 -6.55
C GLY A 160 -0.31 -3.86 -7.33
N LEU A 161 -0.59 -2.58 -7.21
CA LEU A 161 0.15 -1.51 -7.87
C LEU A 161 1.35 -1.10 -7.01
N ARG A 162 2.48 -1.78 -7.20
CA ARG A 162 3.75 -1.45 -6.51
C ARG A 162 4.52 -0.40 -7.31
N LEU A 163 4.07 0.85 -7.24
CA LEU A 163 4.69 1.96 -7.96
C LEU A 163 5.59 2.77 -7.02
N ASN A 164 6.79 3.11 -7.47
CA ASN A 164 7.60 4.13 -6.81
C ASN A 164 7.04 5.54 -7.13
N GLU A 165 7.55 6.59 -6.48
CA GLU A 165 7.03 7.95 -6.64
C GLU A 165 7.06 8.45 -8.09
N GLY A 166 8.13 8.18 -8.84
CA GLY A 166 8.24 8.55 -10.25
C GLY A 166 7.24 7.80 -11.13
N GLN A 167 7.07 6.51 -10.90
CA GLN A 167 6.08 5.69 -11.60
C GLN A 167 4.65 6.13 -11.26
N LEU A 168 4.37 6.48 -10.01
CA LEU A 168 3.07 7.00 -9.59
C LEU A 168 2.77 8.34 -10.26
N ALA A 169 3.75 9.23 -10.36
CA ALA A 169 3.60 10.51 -11.06
C ALA A 169 3.32 10.32 -12.56
N ALA A 170 4.02 9.37 -13.20
CA ALA A 170 3.78 9.02 -14.61
C ALA A 170 2.39 8.39 -14.79
N PHE A 171 1.97 7.49 -13.90
CA PHE A 171 0.65 6.88 -13.92
C PHE A 171 -0.47 7.91 -13.76
N ARG A 172 -0.33 8.86 -12.83
CA ARG A 172 -1.29 9.97 -12.67
C ARG A 172 -1.41 10.83 -13.95
N ARG A 173 -0.28 11.15 -14.60
CA ARG A 173 -0.29 11.88 -15.86
C ARG A 173 -1.07 11.14 -16.95
N LYS A 174 -0.83 9.85 -17.10
CA LYS A 174 -1.55 9.02 -18.08
C LYS A 174 -3.04 8.96 -17.80
N LEU A 175 -3.44 8.76 -16.56
CA LEU A 175 -4.86 8.79 -16.18
C LEU A 175 -5.53 10.11 -16.56
N ARG A 176 -4.85 11.23 -16.31
CA ARG A 176 -5.37 12.55 -16.70
C ARG A 176 -5.51 12.69 -18.21
N SER A 177 -4.52 12.24 -18.97
CA SER A 177 -4.53 12.26 -20.44
C SER A 177 -5.70 11.44 -21.00
N VAL A 178 -5.91 10.23 -20.47
CA VAL A 178 -7.05 9.38 -20.85
C VAL A 178 -8.39 10.03 -20.52
N MET A 179 -8.49 10.69 -19.36
CA MET A 179 -9.75 11.31 -18.92
C MET A 179 -10.06 12.67 -19.60
N SER A 180 -9.05 13.33 -20.11
CA SER A 180 -9.19 14.58 -20.87
C SER A 180 -9.13 14.36 -22.38
N TYR A 181 -9.24 13.12 -22.83
CA TYR A 181 -9.22 12.78 -24.24
C TYR A 181 -10.40 13.45 -24.96
N ASP A 182 -10.04 14.20 -26.00
CA ASP A 182 -10.99 14.78 -26.95
C ASP A 182 -11.14 13.80 -28.14
N PRO A 183 -12.32 13.23 -28.38
CA PRO A 183 -12.55 12.34 -29.52
C PRO A 183 -12.21 12.95 -30.89
N ASP A 184 -12.25 14.27 -30.99
CA ASP A 184 -11.91 15.01 -32.21
C ASP A 184 -10.40 15.20 -32.39
N ALA A 185 -9.59 14.91 -31.33
CA ALA A 185 -8.15 14.88 -31.43
C ALA A 185 -7.68 13.62 -32.16
N LYS A 186 -6.53 13.74 -32.89
CA LYS A 186 -5.95 12.62 -33.65
C LYS A 186 -5.76 11.38 -32.79
N ILE A 187 -6.51 10.34 -33.06
CA ILE A 187 -6.51 9.07 -32.34
C ILE A 187 -5.11 8.46 -32.27
N ASP A 188 -4.30 8.64 -33.31
CA ASP A 188 -2.90 8.16 -33.36
C ASP A 188 -2.01 8.80 -32.30
N GLN A 189 -2.22 10.08 -31.99
CA GLN A 189 -1.47 10.76 -30.93
C GLN A 189 -1.86 10.22 -29.56
N PHE A 190 -3.14 10.01 -29.32
CA PHE A 190 -3.65 9.40 -28.09
C PHE A 190 -3.09 7.98 -27.89
N ILE A 191 -3.11 7.15 -28.94
CA ILE A 191 -2.58 5.79 -28.88
C ILE A 191 -1.07 5.82 -28.55
N ARG A 192 -0.29 6.70 -29.19
CA ARG A 192 1.15 6.83 -28.94
C ARG A 192 1.43 7.33 -27.51
N GLU A 193 0.71 8.33 -27.03
CA GLU A 193 0.98 8.95 -25.72
C GLU A 193 0.41 8.16 -24.53
N CYS A 194 -0.72 7.47 -24.72
CA CYS A 194 -1.46 6.83 -23.65
C CYS A 194 -1.39 5.30 -23.66
N VAL A 195 -1.30 4.68 -24.85
CA VAL A 195 -1.39 3.22 -25.00
C VAL A 195 -0.04 2.61 -25.34
N LEU A 196 0.66 3.19 -26.32
CA LEU A 196 2.00 2.72 -26.71
C LEU A 196 3.06 3.46 -25.90
N GLU A 197 3.47 2.87 -24.78
CA GLU A 197 4.74 3.26 -24.20
C GLU A 197 5.87 2.74 -25.09
N GLU A 198 6.67 3.62 -25.66
CA GLU A 198 8.06 3.28 -25.95
C GLU A 198 8.75 3.07 -24.58
N LYS A 199 8.56 1.92 -24.00
CA LYS A 199 9.38 1.49 -22.88
C LYS A 199 10.78 1.20 -23.45
N LYS A 200 11.67 2.16 -23.34
CA LYS A 200 13.06 1.79 -23.10
C LYS A 200 13.05 1.06 -21.78
N VAL A 201 12.96 -0.27 -21.84
CA VAL A 201 13.07 -1.12 -20.66
C VAL A 201 14.50 -0.92 -20.17
N ASP A 202 14.64 -0.11 -19.13
CA ASP A 202 15.92 0.05 -18.46
C ASP A 202 16.17 -1.21 -17.63
N PHE A 203 16.97 -2.10 -18.20
CA PHE A 203 17.39 -3.34 -17.54
C PHE A 203 18.51 -3.12 -16.52
N SER A 204 19.02 -1.88 -16.35
CA SER A 204 20.17 -1.60 -15.48
C SER A 204 19.92 -2.10 -14.05
N LYS A 205 18.75 -1.84 -13.49
CA LYS A 205 18.38 -2.33 -12.15
C LYS A 205 18.22 -3.84 -12.07
N LEU A 206 17.77 -4.47 -13.14
CA LEU A 206 17.64 -5.92 -13.19
C LEU A 206 19.02 -6.60 -13.24
N ILE A 207 19.93 -6.00 -13.99
CA ILE A 207 21.34 -6.44 -14.07
C ILE A 207 22.02 -6.21 -12.71
N GLU A 208 21.83 -5.06 -12.08
CA GLU A 208 22.37 -4.77 -10.75
C GLU A 208 21.83 -5.76 -9.70
N THR A 209 20.52 -6.03 -9.71
CA THR A 209 19.92 -7.01 -8.80
C THR A 209 20.46 -8.42 -9.04
N LYS A 210 20.65 -8.81 -10.32
CA LYS A 210 21.26 -10.09 -10.65
C LYS A 210 22.69 -10.18 -10.11
N ASN A 211 23.51 -9.16 -10.35
CA ASN A 211 24.89 -9.12 -9.86
C ASN A 211 24.97 -9.18 -8.33
N ASN A 212 24.04 -8.53 -7.63
CA ASN A 212 23.94 -8.61 -6.16
C ASN A 212 23.57 -10.03 -5.70
N ILE A 213 22.65 -10.70 -6.39
CA ILE A 213 22.27 -12.09 -6.09
C ILE A 213 23.47 -13.00 -6.33
N ASP A 214 24.17 -12.87 -7.46
CA ASP A 214 25.33 -13.68 -7.78
C ASP A 214 26.45 -13.49 -6.72
N THR A 215 26.68 -12.26 -6.27
CA THR A 215 27.63 -11.94 -5.18
C THR A 215 27.23 -12.58 -3.86
N LEU A 216 25.96 -12.48 -3.48
CA LEU A 216 25.43 -13.08 -2.27
C LEU A 216 25.51 -14.60 -2.32
N THR A 217 25.20 -15.21 -3.44
CA THR A 217 25.32 -16.66 -3.64
C THR A 217 26.77 -17.12 -3.45
N GLY A 218 27.74 -16.43 -4.04
CA GLY A 218 29.15 -16.73 -3.81
C GLY A 218 29.60 -16.58 -2.36
N THR A 219 29.03 -15.60 -1.65
CA THR A 219 29.29 -15.41 -0.20
C THR A 219 28.70 -16.56 0.62
N PHE A 220 27.51 -17.03 0.30
CA PHE A 220 26.90 -18.19 0.96
C PHE A 220 27.69 -19.46 0.74
N GLU A 221 28.13 -19.71 -0.51
CA GLU A 221 28.97 -20.88 -0.83
C GLU A 221 30.31 -20.87 -0.06
N ALA A 222 30.92 -19.68 0.10
CA ALA A 222 32.13 -19.53 0.90
C ALA A 222 31.88 -19.82 2.39
N ILE A 223 30.79 -19.29 2.96
CA ILE A 223 30.40 -19.53 4.35
C ILE A 223 30.08 -21.02 4.59
N ASP A 224 29.38 -21.66 3.67
CA ASP A 224 29.10 -23.10 3.77
C ASP A 224 30.40 -23.91 3.72
N GLY A 225 31.38 -23.50 2.91
CA GLY A 225 32.72 -24.08 2.91
C GLY A 225 33.41 -23.96 4.28
N GLU A 226 33.41 -22.76 4.87
CA GLU A 226 33.98 -22.51 6.21
C GLU A 226 33.28 -23.34 7.30
N ILE A 227 31.95 -23.44 7.24
CA ILE A 227 31.18 -24.27 8.19
C ILE A 227 31.62 -25.73 8.10
N ASN A 228 31.73 -26.28 6.90
CA ASN A 228 32.15 -27.66 6.71
C ASN A 228 33.58 -27.91 7.22
N GLU A 229 34.50 -26.96 7.04
CA GLU A 229 35.85 -27.03 7.60
C GLU A 229 35.86 -27.01 9.13
N LEU A 230 35.05 -26.12 9.73
CA LEU A 230 34.91 -26.04 11.19
C LEU A 230 34.29 -27.31 11.79
N GLU A 231 33.29 -27.87 11.12
CA GLU A 231 32.69 -29.18 11.57
C GLU A 231 33.70 -30.29 11.50
N ASN A 232 34.56 -30.33 10.46
CA ASN A 232 35.62 -31.30 10.35
C ASN A 232 36.67 -31.15 11.49
N ILE A 233 37.08 -29.90 11.76
CA ILE A 233 37.99 -29.60 12.89
C ILE A 233 37.39 -30.03 14.21
N LEU A 234 36.10 -29.75 14.42
CA LEU A 234 35.38 -30.16 15.63
C LEU A 234 35.37 -31.70 15.81
N SER A 235 35.10 -32.42 14.73
CA SER A 235 35.13 -33.86 14.70
C SER A 235 36.51 -34.45 15.07
N LEU A 236 37.58 -33.86 14.51
CA LEU A 236 38.96 -34.25 14.81
C LEU A 236 39.33 -33.95 16.28
N PHE A 237 38.86 -32.83 16.79
CA PHE A 237 39.06 -32.47 18.20
C PHE A 237 38.36 -33.45 19.13
N ASP A 238 37.12 -33.81 18.85
CA ASP A 238 36.38 -34.82 19.64
C ASP A 238 37.03 -36.20 19.57
N GLU A 239 37.57 -36.60 18.42
CA GLU A 239 38.34 -37.85 18.30
C GLU A 239 39.63 -37.81 19.12
N SER A 240 40.39 -36.71 19.07
CA SER A 240 41.58 -36.49 19.89
C SER A 240 41.25 -36.61 21.36
N LYS A 241 40.21 -35.93 21.82
CA LYS A 241 39.76 -35.98 23.23
C LYS A 241 39.35 -37.36 23.68
N ARG A 242 38.71 -38.13 22.80
CA ARG A 242 38.40 -39.55 23.08
C ARG A 242 39.67 -40.37 23.25
N LYS A 243 40.67 -40.21 22.39
CA LYS A 243 41.95 -40.87 22.47
C LYS A 243 42.70 -40.52 23.77
N ASP A 244 42.73 -39.23 24.13
CA ASP A 244 43.34 -38.78 25.37
C ASP A 244 42.68 -39.40 26.60
N ASN A 245 41.35 -39.50 26.60
CA ASN A 245 40.62 -40.17 27.70
C ASN A 245 40.94 -41.67 27.80
N ILE A 246 41.13 -42.36 26.65
CA ILE A 246 41.54 -43.79 26.63
C ILE A 246 42.97 -43.93 27.15
N ILE A 247 43.91 -43.08 26.68
CA ILE A 247 45.27 -43.07 27.16
C ILE A 247 45.34 -42.85 28.68
N PHE A 248 44.61 -41.83 29.17
CA PHE A 248 44.52 -41.58 30.61
C PHE A 248 44.01 -42.79 31.41
N ALA A 249 42.94 -43.44 30.93
CA ALA A 249 42.39 -44.64 31.57
C ALA A 249 43.37 -45.78 31.58
N ASP A 250 44.15 -45.96 30.52
CA ASP A 250 45.17 -47.00 30.45
C ASP A 250 46.39 -46.67 31.32
N ASP A 251 46.80 -45.42 31.39
CA ASP A 251 47.86 -44.99 32.32
C ASP A 251 47.48 -45.22 33.78
N VAL A 252 46.24 -44.97 34.16
CA VAL A 252 45.70 -45.29 35.50
C VAL A 252 45.74 -46.79 35.75
N LYS A 253 45.36 -47.62 34.78
CA LYS A 253 45.42 -49.06 34.89
C LYS A 253 46.89 -49.58 35.07
N ILE A 254 47.80 -48.99 34.28
CA ILE A 254 49.25 -49.33 34.38
C ILE A 254 49.81 -48.94 35.75
N ALA A 255 49.49 -47.74 36.25
CA ALA A 255 49.92 -47.29 37.56
C ALA A 255 49.36 -48.16 38.65
N TYR A 256 48.10 -48.60 38.59
CA TYR A 256 47.47 -49.48 39.52
C TYR A 256 48.14 -50.88 39.52
N ARG A 257 48.42 -51.46 38.36
CA ARG A 257 49.14 -52.71 38.22
C ARG A 257 50.56 -52.63 38.80
N LYS A 258 51.27 -51.52 38.58
CA LYS A 258 52.59 -51.33 39.22
C LYS A 258 52.48 -51.25 40.72
N PHE A 259 51.50 -50.58 41.29
CA PHE A 259 51.24 -50.48 42.69
C PHE A 259 50.98 -51.92 43.32
N LEU A 260 50.10 -52.70 42.71
CA LEU A 260 49.84 -54.06 43.15
C LEU A 260 51.12 -54.95 43.18
N LYS A 261 51.93 -54.82 42.11
CA LYS A 261 53.19 -55.56 42.01
C LYS A 261 54.21 -55.16 43.11
N TYR A 262 54.23 -53.91 43.55
CA TYR A 262 55.02 -53.42 44.64
C TYR A 262 54.50 -53.98 46.00
N GLN A 263 53.19 -54.12 46.17
CA GLN A 263 52.63 -54.74 47.37
C GLN A 263 52.93 -56.24 47.51
N GLU A 264 53.01 -56.96 46.39
CA GLU A 264 53.38 -58.38 46.38
C GLU A 264 54.85 -58.63 46.67
N GLN A 265 55.69 -57.62 46.58
CA GLN A 265 57.15 -57.72 46.83
C GLN A 265 57.56 -57.28 48.23
N MET A 266 56.65 -56.74 49.03
CA MET A 266 56.83 -56.39 50.40
C MET A 266 56.28 -57.53 51.30
#